data_ba0fe57f9ff421a6ded570166379c7bb
#
_entry.id   ba0fe57f9ff421a6ded570166379c7bb
#
_cell.length_a   1.000
_cell.length_b   1.000
_cell.length_c   1.000
_cell.angle_alpha   90.00
_cell.angle_beta   90.00
_cell.angle_gamma   90.00
#
_symmetry.space_group_name_H-M   'P 1'
#
loop_
_entity.id
_entity.type
_entity.pdbx_description
1 polymer ?
#
loop_
_entity_poly.entity_id
_entity_poly.type
_entity_poly.pdbx_seq_one_letter_code
_entity_poly.pdbx_strand_id
1 'polypeptide(L)'
;MPLDPGTVHRFAMLERAVKSFAKSGRFDESLKLIEELLGIAPDDAGLSKLKTRLAVDLVKQATQAQKISAATEILGLIDERIPATHLGEQEKALLSKAKQSLYSM
;
A
#
# COMPACT_ATOMS: atom_id res chain seq x y z
N MET A 1 16.41 -13.92 4.63
CA MET A 1 17.48 -12.97 4.94
C MET A 1 16.93 -11.76 5.68
N PRO A 2 17.59 -11.34 6.74
CA PRO A 2 17.14 -10.11 7.42
C PRO A 2 17.40 -8.90 6.52
N LEU A 3 16.49 -7.93 6.61
CA LEU A 3 16.67 -6.67 5.91
C LEU A 3 17.80 -5.87 6.56
N ASP A 4 18.58 -5.17 5.74
CA ASP A 4 19.64 -4.33 6.29
C ASP A 4 19.03 -3.08 6.96
N PRO A 5 19.76 -2.44 7.91
CA PRO A 5 19.23 -1.28 8.64
C PRO A 5 18.85 -0.10 7.74
N GLY A 6 19.58 0.10 6.64
CA GLY A 6 19.28 1.18 5.70
C GLY A 6 17.96 0.98 5.00
N THR A 7 17.67 -0.26 4.59
CA THR A 7 16.39 -0.62 3.95
C THR A 7 15.23 -0.44 4.91
N VAL A 8 15.39 -0.91 6.15
CA VAL A 8 14.36 -0.75 7.20
C VAL A 8 14.09 0.73 7.46
N HIS A 9 15.14 1.53 7.57
CA HIS A 9 15.01 2.97 7.79
C HIS A 9 14.28 3.66 6.64
N ARG A 10 14.65 3.33 5.41
CA ARG A 10 14.01 3.90 4.22
C ARG A 10 12.52 3.55 4.17
N PHE A 11 12.20 2.29 4.46
CA PHE A 11 10.80 1.85 4.51
C PHE A 11 10.01 2.66 5.55
N ALA A 12 10.56 2.80 6.75
CA ALA A 12 9.90 3.55 7.82
C ALA A 12 9.68 5.02 7.46
N MET A 13 10.65 5.64 6.81
CA MET A 13 10.53 7.03 6.37
C MET A 13 9.43 7.19 5.32
N LEU A 14 9.39 6.31 4.33
CA LEU A 14 8.37 6.34 3.28
C LEU A 14 6.99 6.08 3.87
N GLU A 15 6.87 5.14 4.80
CA GLU A 15 5.62 4.85 5.48
C GLU A 15 5.07 6.08 6.19
N ARG A 16 5.92 6.79 6.92
CA ARG A 16 5.51 8.02 7.62
C ARG A 16 5.06 9.09 6.63
N ALA A 17 5.80 9.27 5.55
CA ALA A 17 5.47 10.26 4.54
C ALA A 17 4.15 9.95 3.85
N VAL A 18 3.93 8.69 3.47
CA VAL A 18 2.66 8.24 2.87
C VAL A 18 1.49 8.58 3.79
N LYS A 19 1.60 8.21 5.06
CA LYS A 19 0.54 8.46 6.04
C LYS A 19 0.29 9.94 6.25
N SER A 20 1.35 10.75 6.31
CA SER A 20 1.25 12.19 6.52
C SER A 20 0.53 12.88 5.35
N PHE A 21 0.91 12.57 4.12
CA PHE A 21 0.26 13.13 2.94
C PHE A 21 -1.19 12.71 2.83
N ALA A 22 -1.48 11.43 3.09
CA ALA A 22 -2.85 10.91 3.06
C ALA A 22 -3.73 11.62 4.08
N LYS A 23 -3.20 11.85 5.28
CA LYS A 23 -3.92 12.55 6.35
C LYS A 23 -4.24 13.99 5.97
N SER A 24 -3.39 14.61 5.16
CA SER A 24 -3.60 15.96 4.64
C SER A 24 -4.45 16.00 3.37
N GLY A 25 -4.92 14.85 2.89
CA GLY A 25 -5.70 14.77 1.66
C GLY A 25 -4.89 14.82 0.38
N ARG A 26 -3.55 14.76 0.48
CA ARG A 26 -2.63 14.86 -0.66
C ARG A 26 -2.31 13.47 -1.21
N PHE A 27 -3.31 12.85 -1.83
CA PHE A 27 -3.18 11.48 -2.33
C PHE A 27 -2.25 11.34 -3.53
N ASP A 28 -2.06 12.39 -4.31
CA ASP A 28 -1.10 12.36 -5.43
C ASP A 28 0.33 12.14 -4.94
N GLU A 29 0.72 12.84 -3.88
CA GLU A 29 2.04 12.65 -3.27
C GLU A 29 2.15 11.30 -2.58
N SER A 30 1.08 10.88 -1.87
CA SER A 30 1.04 9.55 -1.26
C SER A 30 1.21 8.45 -2.29
N LEU A 31 0.57 8.60 -3.45
CA LEU A 31 0.64 7.62 -4.53
C LEU A 31 2.06 7.43 -5.04
N LYS A 32 2.79 8.52 -5.25
CA LYS A 32 4.19 8.46 -5.67
C LYS A 32 5.07 7.75 -4.67
N LEU A 33 4.86 8.05 -3.38
CA LEU A 33 5.64 7.46 -2.30
C LEU A 33 5.30 5.99 -2.08
N ILE A 34 4.02 5.62 -2.19
CA ILE A 34 3.62 4.21 -2.05
C ILE A 34 4.21 3.36 -3.18
N GLU A 35 4.28 3.90 -4.39
CA GLU A 35 4.92 3.21 -5.51
C GLU A 35 6.38 2.89 -5.20
N GLU A 36 7.11 3.86 -4.68
CA GLU A 36 8.50 3.67 -4.27
C GLU A 36 8.61 2.65 -3.12
N LEU A 37 7.74 2.77 -2.13
CA LEU A 37 7.72 1.87 -0.97
C LEU A 37 7.47 0.42 -1.40
N LEU A 38 6.55 0.19 -2.33
CA LEU A 38 6.24 -1.16 -2.82
C LEU A 38 7.44 -1.79 -3.54
N GLY A 39 8.35 -0.99 -4.06
CA GLY A 39 9.57 -1.47 -4.73
C GLY A 39 10.70 -1.87 -3.78
N ILE A 40 10.59 -1.61 -2.49
CA ILE A 40 11.63 -1.96 -1.51
C ILE A 40 11.59 -3.46 -1.23
N ALA A 41 12.75 -4.13 -1.37
CA ALA A 41 12.92 -5.55 -1.05
C ALA A 41 11.75 -6.41 -1.58
N PRO A 42 11.53 -6.43 -2.91
CA PRO A 42 10.34 -7.07 -3.47
C PRO A 42 10.24 -8.57 -3.23
N ASP A 43 11.36 -9.22 -2.91
CA ASP A 43 11.39 -10.66 -2.64
C ASP A 43 11.11 -11.03 -1.19
N ASP A 44 10.97 -10.05 -0.30
CA ASP A 44 10.74 -10.29 1.12
C ASP A 44 9.25 -10.46 1.39
N ALA A 45 8.83 -11.70 1.68
CA ALA A 45 7.42 -12.04 1.91
C ALA A 45 6.85 -11.35 3.15
N GLY A 46 7.64 -11.25 4.22
CA GLY A 46 7.21 -10.56 5.43
C GLY A 46 6.92 -9.09 5.18
N LEU A 47 7.81 -8.44 4.44
CA LEU A 47 7.64 -7.03 4.10
C LEU A 47 6.46 -6.83 3.14
N SER A 48 6.22 -7.79 2.23
CA SER A 48 5.06 -7.75 1.33
C SER A 48 3.75 -7.66 2.10
N LYS A 49 3.64 -8.36 3.22
CA LYS A 49 2.44 -8.29 4.07
C LYS A 49 2.25 -6.91 4.67
N LEU A 50 3.33 -6.31 5.18
CA LEU A 50 3.27 -4.94 5.72
C LEU A 50 2.92 -3.93 4.65
N LYS A 51 3.52 -4.04 3.47
CA LYS A 51 3.22 -3.19 2.32
C LYS A 51 1.74 -3.26 1.95
N THR A 52 1.20 -4.47 1.90
CA THR A 52 -0.21 -4.68 1.55
C THR A 52 -1.13 -4.01 2.56
N ARG A 53 -0.86 -4.17 3.85
CA ARG A 53 -1.68 -3.53 4.90
C ARG A 53 -1.64 -2.02 4.80
N LEU A 54 -0.46 -1.46 4.58
CA LEU A 54 -0.30 -0.02 4.43
C LEU A 54 -1.05 0.49 3.18
N ALA A 55 -0.87 -0.20 2.06
CA ALA A 55 -1.50 0.19 0.81
C ALA A 55 -3.02 0.06 0.86
N VAL A 56 -3.54 -1.00 1.50
CA VAL A 56 -4.99 -1.19 1.68
C VAL A 56 -5.57 -0.07 2.55
N ASP A 57 -4.86 0.32 3.60
CA ASP A 57 -5.29 1.43 4.45
C ASP A 57 -5.36 2.73 3.64
N LEU A 58 -4.38 2.97 2.79
CA LEU A 58 -4.37 4.13 1.90
C LEU A 58 -5.55 4.09 0.92
N VAL A 59 -5.87 2.91 0.37
CA VAL A 59 -7.05 2.73 -0.50
C VAL A 59 -8.32 3.12 0.24
N LYS A 60 -8.47 2.67 1.49
CA LYS A 60 -9.65 3.00 2.31
C LYS A 60 -9.77 4.50 2.52
N GLN A 61 -8.68 5.17 2.86
CA GLN A 61 -8.68 6.61 3.06
C GLN A 61 -9.04 7.36 1.78
N ALA A 62 -8.48 6.95 0.64
CA ALA A 62 -8.78 7.55 -0.66
C ALA A 62 -10.24 7.34 -1.04
N THR A 63 -10.77 6.14 -0.79
CA THR A 63 -12.18 5.82 -1.06
C THR A 63 -13.11 6.70 -0.21
N GLN A 64 -12.80 6.84 1.07
CA GLN A 64 -13.59 7.69 1.98
C GLN A 64 -13.53 9.16 1.57
N ALA A 65 -12.41 9.61 1.02
CA ALA A 65 -12.25 10.96 0.53
C ALA A 65 -12.80 11.15 -0.89
N GLN A 66 -13.40 10.09 -1.45
CA GLN A 66 -13.94 10.07 -2.82
C GLN A 66 -12.89 10.32 -3.90
N LYS A 67 -11.64 9.98 -3.60
CA LYS A 67 -10.53 10.01 -4.56
C LYS A 67 -10.43 8.66 -5.27
N ILE A 68 -11.40 8.38 -6.13
CA ILE A 68 -11.58 7.06 -6.74
C ILE A 68 -10.40 6.69 -7.65
N SER A 69 -9.90 7.64 -8.44
CA SER A 69 -8.74 7.40 -9.31
C SER A 69 -7.51 6.97 -8.50
N ALA A 70 -7.25 7.66 -7.40
CA ALA A 70 -6.11 7.32 -6.53
C ALA A 70 -6.28 5.91 -5.93
N ALA A 71 -7.49 5.61 -5.43
CA ALA A 71 -7.78 4.30 -4.86
C ALA A 71 -7.58 3.18 -5.89
N THR A 72 -8.07 3.39 -7.11
CA THR A 72 -7.94 2.43 -8.21
C THR A 72 -6.48 2.21 -8.60
N GLU A 73 -5.70 3.28 -8.68
CA GLU A 73 -4.27 3.18 -9.00
C GLU A 73 -3.50 2.42 -7.93
N ILE A 74 -3.80 2.66 -6.65
CA ILE A 74 -3.12 1.96 -5.55
C ILE A 74 -3.43 0.46 -5.62
N LEU A 75 -4.69 0.08 -5.86
CA LEU A 75 -5.06 -1.34 -6.02
C LEU A 75 -4.30 -1.97 -7.18
N GLY A 76 -4.18 -1.27 -8.30
CA GLY A 76 -3.41 -1.73 -9.44
C GLY A 76 -1.93 -1.94 -9.12
N LEU A 77 -1.35 -1.03 -8.36
CA LEU A 77 0.05 -1.15 -7.92
C LEU A 77 0.26 -2.36 -7.02
N ILE A 78 -0.68 -2.64 -6.11
CA ILE A 78 -0.59 -3.83 -5.26
C ILE A 78 -0.56 -5.09 -6.11
N ASP A 79 -1.50 -5.22 -7.05
CA ASP A 79 -1.58 -6.38 -7.93
C ASP A 79 -0.31 -6.54 -8.80
N GLU A 80 0.28 -5.43 -9.21
CA GLU A 80 1.44 -5.41 -10.09
C GLU A 80 2.77 -5.67 -9.36
N ARG A 81 2.90 -5.14 -8.14
CA ARG A 81 4.18 -5.11 -7.41
C ARG A 81 4.32 -6.15 -6.31
N ILE A 82 3.22 -6.68 -5.79
CA ILE A 82 3.26 -7.64 -4.70
C ILE A 82 2.85 -9.01 -5.21
N PRO A 83 3.76 -10.02 -5.12
CA PRO A 83 3.41 -11.38 -5.54
C PRO A 83 2.28 -11.95 -4.66
N ALA A 84 1.27 -12.52 -5.30
CA ALA A 84 0.14 -13.13 -4.60
C ALA A 84 0.59 -14.25 -3.65
N THR A 85 1.69 -14.93 -3.99
CA THR A 85 2.26 -15.98 -3.15
C THR A 85 2.80 -15.50 -1.83
N HIS A 86 3.08 -14.19 -1.70
CA HIS A 86 3.55 -13.58 -0.45
C HIS A 86 2.40 -13.24 0.49
N LEU A 87 1.16 -13.28 0.01
CA LEU A 87 0.00 -12.85 0.79
C LEU A 87 -0.65 -14.02 1.50
N GLY A 88 -0.96 -13.82 2.79
CA GLY A 88 -1.75 -14.76 3.57
C GLY A 88 -3.24 -14.49 3.42
N GLU A 89 -4.04 -15.27 4.12
CA GLU A 89 -5.49 -15.17 4.10
C GLU A 89 -5.98 -13.79 4.56
N GLN A 90 -5.33 -13.23 5.59
CA GLN A 90 -5.70 -11.93 6.14
C GLN A 90 -5.50 -10.81 5.12
N GLU A 91 -4.37 -10.81 4.42
CA GLU A 91 -4.05 -9.79 3.43
C GLU A 91 -4.96 -9.90 2.22
N LYS A 92 -5.26 -11.12 1.78
CA LYS A 92 -6.19 -11.36 0.67
C LYS A 92 -7.60 -10.87 1.04
N ALA A 93 -8.04 -11.12 2.28
CA ALA A 93 -9.33 -10.65 2.77
C ALA A 93 -9.40 -9.12 2.81
N LEU A 94 -8.32 -8.48 3.26
CA LEU A 94 -8.23 -7.02 3.29
C LEU A 94 -8.33 -6.42 1.88
N LEU A 95 -7.63 -7.01 0.91
CA LEU A 95 -7.69 -6.57 -0.48
C LEU A 95 -9.07 -6.73 -1.07
N SER A 96 -9.70 -7.89 -0.85
CA SER A 96 -11.05 -8.17 -1.33
C SER A 96 -12.04 -7.16 -0.78
N LYS A 97 -11.96 -6.87 0.52
CA LYS A 97 -12.84 -5.91 1.18
C LYS A 97 -12.65 -4.49 0.66
N ALA A 98 -11.39 -4.10 0.42
CA ALA A 98 -11.09 -2.79 -0.14
C ALA A 98 -11.65 -2.64 -1.55
N LYS A 99 -11.52 -3.67 -2.38
CA LYS A 99 -12.09 -3.70 -3.73
C LYS A 99 -13.62 -3.60 -3.69
N GLN A 100 -14.27 -4.34 -2.81
CA GLN A 100 -15.71 -4.29 -2.65
C GLN A 100 -16.19 -2.88 -2.26
N SER A 101 -15.51 -2.25 -1.30
CA SER A 101 -15.85 -0.90 -0.86
C SER A 101 -15.73 0.11 -2.01
N LEU A 102 -14.68 -0.01 -2.80
CA LEU A 102 -14.46 0.90 -3.93
C LEU A 102 -15.52 0.70 -5.03
N TYR A 103 -15.81 -0.56 -5.38
CA TYR A 103 -16.75 -0.87 -6.46
C TYR A 103 -18.22 -0.69 -6.07
N SER A 104 -18.50 -0.54 -4.78
CA SER A 104 -19.85 -0.29 -4.27
C SER A 104 -20.22 1.19 -4.27
N MET A 105 -19.32 2.06 -4.64
CA MET A 105 -19.55 3.52 -4.63
C MET A 105 -20.28 4.00 -5.86
#